data_184e6075635056736ba44ba8e946dffb
#
_entry.id   184e6075635056736ba44ba8e946dffb
#
_cell.length_a   1.000
_cell.length_b   1.000
_cell.length_c   1.000
_cell.angle_alpha   90.00
_cell.angle_beta   90.00
_cell.angle_gamma   90.00
#
_symmetry.space_group_name_H-M   'P 1'
#
loop_
_entity.id
_entity.type
_entity.pdbx_description
1 polymer ?
#
loop_
_entity_poly.entity_id
_entity_poly.type
_entity_poly.pdbx_seq_one_letter_code
_entity_poly.pdbx_strand_id
1 'polypeptide(L)'
;SKDFLVGFEWVMNAIKNEANNTSMPNDTIVGAYEYYKLTKEAGDAAADMTYEDMLAAGVGIEAPDDYTLVFTCKHSCPYFDTVAAYNSFYPVAPALIEELGVDGFRSCDNTTMWYNGPYVVEEYIQGNTKSYIPNPNYYAADEVSRFDRFTVTMISDQTVTFQLYQNRELDEMDVGESTLTTITSDTSNAYNDQLCEKRPTKYAYDFHFNFHCLNTDGTPNENW
;
A
#
# COMPACT_ATOMS: atom_id res chain seq x y z
N SER A 1 7.84 18.89 1.98
CA SER A 1 8.85 17.79 2.01
C SER A 1 8.93 17.11 3.38
N LYS A 2 8.78 17.85 4.49
CA LYS A 2 8.81 17.27 5.86
C LYS A 2 7.82 16.12 6.03
N ASP A 3 6.61 16.21 5.49
CA ASP A 3 5.58 15.17 5.58
C ASP A 3 6.05 13.82 5.00
N PHE A 4 6.89 13.87 3.96
CA PHE A 4 7.50 12.67 3.40
C PHE A 4 8.58 12.08 4.30
N LEU A 5 9.37 12.90 4.99
CA LEU A 5 10.36 12.42 5.95
C LEU A 5 9.67 11.71 7.12
N VAL A 6 8.60 12.31 7.64
CA VAL A 6 7.80 11.74 8.74
C VAL A 6 7.10 10.46 8.29
N GLY A 7 6.49 10.43 7.11
CA GLY A 7 5.85 9.24 6.56
C GLY A 7 6.84 8.10 6.32
N PHE A 8 8.01 8.41 5.78
CA PHE A 8 9.06 7.42 5.54
C PHE A 8 9.64 6.87 6.85
N GLU A 9 9.91 7.74 7.84
CA GLU A 9 10.33 7.30 9.17
C GLU A 9 9.28 6.39 9.81
N TRP A 10 8.00 6.76 9.75
CA TRP A 10 6.92 5.94 10.27
C TRP A 10 6.93 4.53 9.68
N VAL A 11 7.05 4.41 8.36
CA VAL A 11 7.09 3.11 7.67
C VAL A 11 8.32 2.31 8.04
N MET A 12 9.48 2.96 8.15
CA MET A 12 10.76 2.29 8.44
C MET A 12 11.02 2.03 9.93
N ASN A 13 10.17 2.54 10.82
CA ASN A 13 10.25 2.29 12.25
C ASN A 13 9.46 1.01 12.60
N ALA A 14 10.18 -0.06 12.97
CA ALA A 14 9.59 -1.38 13.23
C ALA A 14 8.59 -1.40 14.39
N ILE A 15 8.64 -0.40 15.29
CA ILE A 15 7.75 -0.29 16.44
C ILE A 15 6.52 0.55 16.09
N LYS A 16 6.65 1.60 15.28
CA LYS A 16 5.54 2.44 14.83
C LYS A 16 4.71 1.76 13.75
N ASN A 17 5.34 1.03 12.83
CA ASN A 17 4.70 0.41 11.67
C ASN A 17 4.46 -1.08 11.88
N GLU A 18 3.23 -1.45 12.13
CA GLU A 18 2.80 -2.86 12.23
C GLU A 18 2.50 -3.52 10.89
N ALA A 19 2.43 -2.76 9.81
CA ALA A 19 1.93 -3.23 8.50
C ALA A 19 2.95 -4.00 7.65
N ASN A 20 4.20 -4.11 8.06
CA ASN A 20 5.29 -4.85 7.37
C ASN A 20 5.46 -4.51 5.86
N ASN A 21 5.12 -3.30 5.43
CA ASN A 21 5.25 -2.83 4.05
C ASN A 21 6.65 -2.20 3.76
N THR A 22 7.69 -2.77 4.34
CA THR A 22 9.05 -2.23 4.33
C THR A 22 9.94 -2.81 3.23
N SER A 23 9.51 -3.85 2.52
CA SER A 23 10.36 -4.54 1.54
C SER A 23 10.87 -3.61 0.43
N MET A 24 9.99 -2.82 -0.16
CA MET A 24 10.38 -1.91 -1.25
C MET A 24 11.42 -0.85 -0.80
N PRO A 25 11.21 -0.09 0.31
CA PRO A 25 12.23 0.80 0.84
C PRO A 25 13.52 0.07 1.22
N ASN A 26 13.41 -1.07 1.90
CA ASN A 26 14.55 -1.87 2.32
C ASN A 26 15.45 -2.29 1.16
N ASP A 27 14.86 -2.65 0.04
CA ASP A 27 15.61 -3.12 -1.13
C ASP A 27 16.18 -1.96 -1.95
N THR A 28 15.56 -0.80 -1.90
CA THR A 28 15.86 0.31 -2.81
C THR A 28 16.70 1.41 -2.17
N ILE A 29 16.39 1.83 -0.93
CA ILE A 29 16.96 3.03 -0.31
C ILE A 29 18.15 2.67 0.60
N VAL A 30 19.24 3.44 0.46
CA VAL A 30 20.43 3.32 1.33
C VAL A 30 20.03 3.50 2.79
N GLY A 31 20.52 2.64 3.66
CA GLY A 31 20.33 2.75 5.11
C GLY A 31 18.92 2.40 5.62
N ALA A 32 17.93 2.18 4.74
CA ALA A 32 16.54 1.90 5.16
C ALA A 32 16.44 0.61 5.98
N TYR A 33 17.03 -0.49 5.51
CA TYR A 33 17.01 -1.76 6.23
C TYR A 33 17.78 -1.69 7.56
N GLU A 34 18.90 -0.99 7.59
CA GLU A 34 19.71 -0.77 8.77
C GLU A 34 18.93 0.00 9.84
N TYR A 35 18.18 1.03 9.44
CA TYR A 35 17.31 1.78 10.36
C TYR A 35 16.15 0.92 10.87
N TYR A 36 15.50 0.15 10.02
CA TYR A 36 14.47 -0.80 10.44
C TYR A 36 14.98 -1.77 11.52
N LYS A 37 16.18 -2.32 11.34
CA LYS A 37 16.81 -3.20 12.34
C LYS A 37 17.12 -2.47 13.63
N LEU A 38 17.67 -1.25 13.53
CA LEU A 38 17.99 -0.42 14.68
C LEU A 38 16.74 -0.16 15.53
N THR A 39 15.64 0.25 14.92
CA THR A 39 14.37 0.49 15.62
C THR A 39 13.80 -0.78 16.23
N LYS A 40 13.92 -1.92 15.53
CA LYS A 40 13.50 -3.22 16.06
C LYS A 40 14.31 -3.65 17.29
N GLU A 41 15.62 -3.40 17.29
CA GLU A 41 16.53 -3.70 18.43
C GLU A 41 16.29 -2.75 19.60
N ALA A 42 15.94 -1.48 19.33
CA ALA A 42 15.63 -0.49 20.36
C ALA A 42 14.31 -0.79 21.10
N GLY A 43 13.42 -1.59 20.50
CA GLY A 43 12.12 -1.94 21.09
C GLY A 43 11.27 -0.70 21.37
N ASP A 44 10.58 -0.65 22.50
CA ASP A 44 9.63 0.41 22.86
C ASP A 44 10.24 1.83 22.78
N ALA A 45 11.54 1.96 22.99
CA ALA A 45 12.23 3.25 22.87
C ALA A 45 12.18 3.83 21.43
N ALA A 46 11.98 2.98 20.42
CA ALA A 46 11.85 3.44 19.05
C ALA A 46 10.52 4.16 18.76
N ALA A 47 9.53 4.06 19.63
CA ALA A 47 8.29 4.81 19.50
C ALA A 47 8.51 6.33 19.59
N ASP A 48 9.53 6.77 20.33
CA ASP A 48 9.87 8.18 20.51
C ASP A 48 10.89 8.70 19.46
N MET A 49 11.45 7.83 18.62
CA MET A 49 12.37 8.22 17.56
C MET A 49 11.66 9.03 16.48
N THR A 50 12.40 9.93 15.86
CA THR A 50 11.89 10.88 14.89
C THR A 50 12.57 10.72 13.52
N TYR A 51 12.11 11.46 12.52
CA TYR A 51 12.79 11.48 11.23
C TYR A 51 14.21 12.06 11.31
N GLU A 52 14.51 12.93 12.29
CA GLU A 52 15.86 13.43 12.54
C GLU A 52 16.80 12.29 12.98
N ASP A 53 16.33 11.36 13.81
CA ASP A 53 17.08 10.17 14.22
C ASP A 53 17.32 9.25 13.00
N MET A 54 16.32 9.11 12.14
CA MET A 54 16.45 8.36 10.89
C MET A 54 17.51 8.97 9.97
N LEU A 55 17.51 10.29 9.79
CA LEU A 55 18.53 10.99 9.00
C LEU A 55 19.92 10.84 9.62
N ALA A 56 20.03 10.96 10.94
CA ALA A 56 21.28 10.76 11.67
C ALA A 56 21.82 9.32 11.55
N ALA A 57 20.95 8.34 11.39
CA ALA A 57 21.32 6.96 11.12
C ALA A 57 21.80 6.72 9.66
N GLY A 58 21.76 7.73 8.80
CA GLY A 58 22.29 7.67 7.43
C GLY A 58 21.33 7.06 6.41
N VAL A 59 20.04 7.15 6.64
CA VAL A 59 19.04 6.76 5.63
C VAL A 59 19.08 7.73 4.47
N GLY A 60 19.09 7.20 3.26
CA GLY A 60 19.24 7.94 1.99
C GLY A 60 17.98 8.68 1.55
N ILE A 61 17.44 9.53 2.42
CA ILE A 61 16.36 10.47 2.10
C ILE A 61 16.72 11.85 2.65
N GLU A 62 16.52 12.90 1.87
CA GLU A 62 16.82 14.28 2.26
C GLU A 62 15.76 15.22 1.76
N ALA A 63 15.49 16.28 2.50
CA ALA A 63 14.63 17.39 2.12
C ALA A 63 15.38 18.70 2.27
N PRO A 64 16.20 19.10 1.26
CA PRO A 64 17.04 20.29 1.35
C PRO A 64 16.23 21.59 1.38
N ASP A 65 15.00 21.56 0.91
CA ASP A 65 14.02 22.67 0.99
C ASP A 65 12.58 22.13 1.04
N ASP A 66 11.59 23.04 1.09
CA ASP A 66 10.18 22.67 1.25
C ASP A 66 9.58 21.94 0.03
N TYR A 67 10.22 22.00 -1.12
CA TYR A 67 9.70 21.46 -2.39
C TYR A 67 10.58 20.40 -3.02
N THR A 68 11.77 20.14 -2.45
CA THR A 68 12.71 19.17 -2.96
C THR A 68 12.82 17.97 -2.03
N LEU A 69 12.73 16.79 -2.60
CA LEU A 69 12.95 15.52 -1.92
C LEU A 69 14.01 14.72 -2.70
N VAL A 70 15.04 14.29 -2.05
CA VAL A 70 16.15 13.55 -2.65
C VAL A 70 16.20 12.15 -2.04
N PHE A 71 16.24 11.13 -2.89
CA PHE A 71 16.44 9.74 -2.48
C PHE A 71 17.78 9.21 -3.01
N THR A 72 18.52 8.54 -2.16
CA THR A 72 19.76 7.84 -2.53
C THR A 72 19.48 6.34 -2.59
N CYS A 73 19.49 5.79 -3.79
CA CYS A 73 19.25 4.38 -4.03
C CYS A 73 20.51 3.53 -3.82
N LYS A 74 20.35 2.28 -3.36
CA LYS A 74 21.44 1.30 -3.18
C LYS A 74 22.14 0.92 -4.49
N HIS A 75 21.40 1.00 -5.60
CA HIS A 75 21.86 0.67 -6.94
C HIS A 75 21.13 1.53 -7.96
N SER A 76 21.55 1.47 -9.22
CA SER A 76 20.84 2.17 -10.30
C SER A 76 19.39 1.72 -10.39
N CYS A 77 18.45 2.66 -10.26
CA CYS A 77 17.02 2.41 -10.25
C CYS A 77 16.31 3.33 -11.26
N PRO A 78 16.42 3.04 -12.58
CA PRO A 78 15.85 3.90 -13.62
C PRO A 78 14.31 3.95 -13.61
N TYR A 79 13.67 3.09 -12.83
CA TYR A 79 12.23 2.99 -12.61
C TYR A 79 11.81 3.59 -11.25
N PHE A 80 12.64 4.43 -10.64
CA PHE A 80 12.40 4.96 -9.29
C PHE A 80 11.12 5.77 -9.18
N ASP A 81 10.67 6.43 -10.24
CA ASP A 81 9.39 7.13 -10.32
C ASP A 81 8.20 6.21 -9.98
N THR A 82 8.24 4.96 -10.45
CA THR A 82 7.21 3.95 -10.10
C THR A 82 7.38 3.43 -8.67
N VAL A 83 8.60 3.35 -8.15
CA VAL A 83 8.87 3.01 -6.75
C VAL A 83 8.35 4.11 -5.82
N ALA A 84 8.62 5.38 -6.14
CA ALA A 84 8.15 6.53 -5.36
C ALA A 84 6.62 6.65 -5.29
N ALA A 85 5.90 6.08 -6.25
CA ALA A 85 4.44 5.99 -6.23
C ALA A 85 3.89 4.87 -5.33
N TYR A 86 4.75 4.06 -4.70
CA TYR A 86 4.33 3.01 -3.79
C TYR A 86 3.94 3.59 -2.42
N ASN A 87 2.95 2.99 -1.76
CA ASN A 87 2.38 3.51 -0.52
C ASN A 87 3.37 3.71 0.64
N SER A 88 4.48 2.98 0.66
CA SER A 88 5.55 3.17 1.66
C SER A 88 6.27 4.52 1.55
N PHE A 89 6.06 5.27 0.46
CA PHE A 89 6.65 6.58 0.21
C PHE A 89 5.64 7.72 0.32
N TYR A 90 4.41 7.45 0.77
CA TYR A 90 3.38 8.48 0.90
C TYR A 90 3.67 9.42 2.08
N PRO A 91 3.31 10.69 1.94
CA PRO A 91 3.46 11.67 3.02
C PRO A 91 2.48 11.39 4.16
N VAL A 92 2.88 11.74 5.36
CA VAL A 92 2.04 11.76 6.56
C VAL A 92 2.12 13.13 7.18
N ALA A 93 0.98 13.73 7.51
CA ALA A 93 0.92 15.03 8.17
C ALA A 93 1.46 14.92 9.62
N PRO A 94 2.58 15.59 9.96
CA PRO A 94 3.11 15.54 11.33
C PRO A 94 2.10 15.97 12.38
N ALA A 95 1.30 16.99 12.08
CA ALA A 95 0.27 17.51 12.98
C ALA A 95 -0.79 16.46 13.34
N LEU A 96 -1.09 15.53 12.45
CA LEU A 96 -2.02 14.43 12.74
C LEU A 96 -1.44 13.46 13.78
N ILE A 97 -0.13 13.14 13.66
CA ILE A 97 0.54 12.30 14.66
C ILE A 97 0.65 13.03 16.00
N GLU A 98 0.94 14.33 15.98
CA GLU A 98 0.99 15.14 17.20
C GLU A 98 -0.38 15.20 17.91
N GLU A 99 -1.46 15.28 17.15
CA GLU A 99 -2.83 15.32 17.69
C GLU A 99 -3.26 13.96 18.27
N LEU A 100 -3.00 12.87 17.57
CA LEU A 100 -3.50 11.54 17.94
C LEU A 100 -2.52 10.75 18.83
N GLY A 101 -1.23 11.09 18.80
CA GLY A 101 -0.17 10.26 19.33
C GLY A 101 0.08 8.99 18.50
N VAL A 102 1.10 8.22 18.84
CA VAL A 102 1.48 7.00 18.10
C VAL A 102 0.34 5.99 18.07
N ASP A 103 -0.27 5.69 19.20
CA ASP A 103 -1.32 4.68 19.30
C ASP A 103 -2.63 5.14 18.64
N GLY A 104 -2.96 6.43 18.76
CA GLY A 104 -4.11 7.01 18.09
C GLY A 104 -3.95 7.03 16.57
N PHE A 105 -2.76 7.33 16.07
CA PHE A 105 -2.50 7.28 14.63
C PHE A 105 -2.54 5.85 14.07
N ARG A 106 -2.07 4.84 14.81
CA ARG A 106 -2.21 3.42 14.42
C ARG A 106 -3.66 2.96 14.32
N SER A 107 -4.52 3.49 15.18
CA SER A 107 -5.94 3.14 15.27
C SER A 107 -6.87 4.14 14.58
N CYS A 108 -6.32 5.10 13.80
CA CYS A 108 -7.14 6.08 13.10
C CYS A 108 -8.05 5.39 12.07
N ASP A 109 -9.25 5.90 11.97
CA ASP A 109 -10.28 5.44 11.05
C ASP A 109 -10.63 6.50 10.00
N ASN A 110 -11.67 6.25 9.21
CA ASN A 110 -12.11 7.18 8.19
C ASN A 110 -12.61 8.53 8.72
N THR A 111 -12.91 8.65 10.02
CA THR A 111 -13.40 9.88 10.65
C THR A 111 -12.29 10.74 11.24
N THR A 112 -11.15 10.13 11.57
CA THR A 112 -10.00 10.78 12.19
C THR A 112 -8.84 11.01 11.22
N MET A 113 -8.78 10.26 10.12
CA MET A 113 -7.72 10.37 9.11
C MET A 113 -7.83 11.68 8.31
N TRP A 114 -6.69 12.29 8.00
CA TRP A 114 -6.61 13.41 7.07
C TRP A 114 -6.36 12.94 5.64
N TYR A 115 -7.03 13.57 4.69
CA TYR A 115 -7.01 13.16 3.29
C TYR A 115 -6.41 14.26 2.41
N ASN A 116 -5.45 13.91 1.56
CA ASN A 116 -4.88 14.80 0.54
C ASN A 116 -5.19 14.33 -0.90
N GLY A 117 -5.83 13.18 -1.05
CA GLY A 117 -6.23 12.62 -2.34
C GLY A 117 -7.56 13.17 -2.86
N PRO A 118 -7.97 12.76 -4.09
CA PRO A 118 -9.19 13.25 -4.74
C PRO A 118 -10.48 12.79 -4.07
N TYR A 119 -10.42 11.78 -3.19
CA TYR A 119 -11.55 11.22 -2.46
C TYR A 119 -11.26 11.14 -0.97
N VAL A 120 -12.32 11.14 -0.17
CA VAL A 120 -12.33 10.77 1.25
C VAL A 120 -13.14 9.50 1.45
N VAL A 121 -12.82 8.72 2.47
CA VAL A 121 -13.60 7.54 2.85
C VAL A 121 -14.80 7.99 3.67
N GLU A 122 -15.99 7.92 3.09
CA GLU A 122 -17.23 8.27 3.78
C GLU A 122 -17.65 7.18 4.76
N GLU A 123 -17.56 5.92 4.33
CA GLU A 123 -17.93 4.75 5.14
C GLU A 123 -16.88 3.65 5.00
N TYR A 124 -16.55 3.01 6.09
CA TYR A 124 -15.69 1.85 6.12
C TYR A 124 -16.27 0.77 7.04
N ILE A 125 -16.72 -0.33 6.44
CA ILE A 125 -17.16 -1.54 7.15
C ILE A 125 -16.12 -2.61 6.88
N GLN A 126 -15.33 -2.96 7.90
CA GLN A 126 -14.22 -3.90 7.77
C GLN A 126 -14.68 -5.25 7.19
N GLY A 127 -13.99 -5.72 6.15
CA GLY A 127 -14.32 -6.99 5.48
C GLY A 127 -15.59 -6.98 4.64
N ASN A 128 -16.24 -5.82 4.46
CA ASN A 128 -17.50 -5.69 3.73
C ASN A 128 -17.43 -4.57 2.69
N THR A 129 -17.45 -3.30 3.10
CA THR A 129 -17.67 -2.17 2.18
C THR A 129 -16.78 -0.98 2.50
N LYS A 130 -16.32 -0.30 1.45
CA LYS A 130 -15.70 1.03 1.51
C LYS A 130 -16.42 1.95 0.54
N SER A 131 -16.95 3.06 1.03
CA SER A 131 -17.57 4.09 0.19
C SER A 131 -16.73 5.36 0.18
N TYR A 132 -16.60 5.96 -0.99
CA TYR A 132 -15.77 7.13 -1.23
C TYR A 132 -16.59 8.24 -1.87
N ILE A 133 -16.38 9.47 -1.38
CA ILE A 133 -16.94 10.69 -1.96
C ILE A 133 -15.82 11.68 -2.30
N PRO A 134 -16.05 12.64 -3.21
CA PRO A 134 -15.06 13.64 -3.57
C PRO A 134 -14.54 14.40 -2.36
N ASN A 135 -13.21 14.54 -2.29
CA ASN A 135 -12.58 15.42 -1.29
C ASN A 135 -12.81 16.89 -1.69
N PRO A 136 -13.53 17.67 -0.88
CA PRO A 136 -13.80 19.08 -1.19
C PRO A 136 -12.55 19.96 -1.15
N ASN A 137 -11.49 19.49 -0.47
CA ASN A 137 -10.23 20.22 -0.29
C ASN A 137 -9.13 19.71 -1.22
N TYR A 138 -9.45 18.89 -2.21
CA TYR A 138 -8.44 18.37 -3.13
C TYR A 138 -7.87 19.49 -4.03
N TYR A 139 -6.56 19.65 -3.99
CA TYR A 139 -5.85 20.78 -4.64
C TYR A 139 -6.05 20.84 -6.17
N ALA A 140 -6.26 19.69 -6.83
CA ALA A 140 -6.46 19.57 -8.28
C ALA A 140 -7.92 19.19 -8.63
N ALA A 141 -8.89 19.69 -7.84
CA ALA A 141 -10.31 19.32 -8.01
C ALA A 141 -10.87 19.64 -9.39
N ASP A 142 -10.39 20.71 -10.01
CA ASP A 142 -10.83 21.18 -11.34
C ASP A 142 -10.08 20.49 -12.49
N GLU A 143 -9.01 19.76 -12.20
CA GLU A 143 -8.16 19.10 -13.21
C GLU A 143 -8.53 17.62 -13.44
N VAL A 144 -9.32 17.03 -12.56
CA VAL A 144 -9.67 15.61 -12.60
C VAL A 144 -11.17 15.37 -12.59
N SER A 145 -11.61 14.46 -13.45
CA SER A 145 -12.98 13.97 -13.39
C SER A 145 -13.13 13.00 -12.22
N ARG A 146 -14.16 13.18 -11.42
CA ARG A 146 -14.45 12.35 -10.26
C ARG A 146 -15.90 11.88 -10.28
N PHE A 147 -16.13 10.66 -9.80
CA PHE A 147 -17.48 10.20 -9.49
C PHE A 147 -18.01 10.91 -8.25
N ASP A 148 -19.31 11.16 -8.18
CA ASP A 148 -19.95 11.70 -6.97
C ASP A 148 -19.84 10.74 -5.79
N ARG A 149 -19.80 9.44 -6.10
CA ARG A 149 -19.56 8.35 -5.13
C ARG A 149 -19.08 7.12 -5.87
N PHE A 150 -18.18 6.35 -5.27
CA PHE A 150 -17.96 4.97 -5.64
C PHE A 150 -17.84 4.08 -4.39
N THR A 151 -18.25 2.83 -4.54
CA THR A 151 -18.27 1.86 -3.43
C THR A 151 -17.50 0.63 -3.86
N VAL A 152 -16.63 0.15 -2.98
CA VAL A 152 -15.89 -1.11 -3.13
C VAL A 152 -16.51 -2.11 -2.17
N THR A 153 -17.07 -3.20 -2.69
CA THR A 153 -17.65 -4.29 -1.90
C THR A 153 -16.72 -5.49 -1.91
N MET A 154 -16.39 -6.02 -0.75
CA MET A 154 -15.52 -7.18 -0.60
C MET A 154 -16.36 -8.46 -0.64
N ILE A 155 -16.28 -9.18 -1.75
CA ILE A 155 -17.01 -10.42 -1.98
C ILE A 155 -15.99 -11.52 -2.27
N SER A 156 -15.96 -12.57 -1.44
CA SER A 156 -15.00 -13.67 -1.57
C SER A 156 -15.40 -14.71 -2.63
N ASP A 157 -16.70 -14.84 -2.91
CA ASP A 157 -17.22 -15.82 -3.87
C ASP A 157 -17.34 -15.19 -5.26
N GLN A 158 -16.52 -15.64 -6.18
CA GLN A 158 -16.48 -15.18 -7.59
C GLN A 158 -17.79 -15.44 -8.35
N THR A 159 -18.54 -16.49 -7.98
CA THR A 159 -19.83 -16.81 -8.62
C THR A 159 -20.87 -15.78 -8.21
N VAL A 160 -20.89 -15.42 -6.93
CA VAL A 160 -21.78 -14.37 -6.40
C VAL A 160 -21.42 -13.02 -7.03
N THR A 161 -20.13 -12.69 -7.11
CA THR A 161 -19.67 -11.45 -7.74
C THR A 161 -20.15 -11.34 -9.19
N PHE A 162 -20.04 -12.43 -9.96
CA PHE A 162 -20.49 -12.44 -11.35
C PHE A 162 -22.01 -12.31 -11.46
N GLN A 163 -22.78 -12.93 -10.58
CA GLN A 163 -24.25 -12.77 -10.54
C GLN A 163 -24.65 -11.31 -10.24
N LEU A 164 -23.99 -10.65 -9.30
CA LEU A 164 -24.23 -9.24 -8.99
C LEU A 164 -23.92 -8.33 -10.18
N TYR A 165 -22.83 -8.61 -10.92
CA TYR A 165 -22.51 -7.90 -12.15
C TYR A 165 -23.59 -8.12 -13.23
N GLN A 166 -24.04 -9.36 -13.41
CA GLN A 166 -25.13 -9.69 -14.35
C GLN A 166 -26.45 -8.98 -14.01
N ASN A 167 -26.72 -8.82 -12.70
CA ASN A 167 -27.89 -8.09 -12.20
C ASN A 167 -27.73 -6.57 -12.26
N ARG A 168 -26.57 -6.05 -12.68
CA ARG A 168 -26.21 -4.61 -12.68
C ARG A 168 -26.16 -3.99 -11.28
N GLU A 169 -25.78 -4.78 -10.31
CA GLU A 169 -25.51 -4.35 -8.94
C GLU A 169 -24.03 -3.96 -8.73
N LEU A 170 -23.18 -4.35 -9.70
CA LEU A 170 -21.78 -3.96 -9.81
C LEU A 170 -21.50 -3.41 -11.20
N ASP A 171 -20.72 -2.34 -11.30
CA ASP A 171 -20.27 -1.74 -12.55
C ASP A 171 -18.97 -2.38 -13.06
N GLU A 172 -18.15 -2.90 -12.16
CA GLU A 172 -16.86 -3.54 -12.44
C GLU A 172 -16.62 -4.70 -11.46
N MET A 173 -15.94 -5.73 -11.92
CA MET A 173 -15.49 -6.85 -11.10
C MET A 173 -14.21 -7.49 -11.63
N ASP A 174 -13.43 -8.08 -10.73
CA ASP A 174 -12.34 -8.97 -11.13
C ASP A 174 -12.90 -10.32 -11.59
N VAL A 175 -12.41 -10.80 -12.74
CA VAL A 175 -12.89 -12.05 -13.36
C VAL A 175 -11.94 -13.18 -12.99
N GLY A 176 -12.41 -14.14 -12.20
CA GLY A 176 -11.68 -15.37 -11.88
C GLY A 176 -11.61 -16.34 -13.06
N GLU A 177 -10.70 -17.30 -12.99
CA GLU A 177 -10.37 -18.23 -14.09
C GLU A 177 -11.59 -19.01 -14.61
N SER A 178 -12.45 -19.51 -13.74
CA SER A 178 -13.64 -20.27 -14.12
C SER A 178 -14.65 -19.42 -14.87
N THR A 179 -14.89 -18.19 -14.43
CA THR A 179 -15.77 -17.22 -15.08
C THR A 179 -15.17 -16.78 -16.42
N LEU A 180 -13.88 -16.50 -16.46
CA LEU A 180 -13.16 -16.15 -17.70
C LEU A 180 -13.30 -17.27 -18.74
N THR A 181 -13.06 -18.52 -18.33
CA THR A 181 -13.21 -19.69 -19.21
C THR A 181 -14.64 -19.81 -19.73
N THR A 182 -15.64 -19.62 -18.89
CA THR A 182 -17.04 -19.67 -19.28
C THR A 182 -17.39 -18.59 -20.31
N ILE A 183 -16.89 -17.37 -20.12
CA ILE A 183 -17.15 -16.27 -21.05
C ILE A 183 -16.43 -16.50 -22.38
N THR A 184 -15.15 -16.89 -22.35
CA THR A 184 -14.31 -17.00 -23.56
C THR A 184 -14.51 -18.27 -24.36
N SER A 185 -15.08 -19.34 -23.79
CA SER A 185 -15.38 -20.58 -24.51
C SER A 185 -16.56 -20.45 -25.47
N ASP A 186 -17.40 -19.47 -25.25
CA ASP A 186 -18.56 -19.16 -26.14
C ASP A 186 -18.38 -17.76 -26.71
N THR A 187 -18.02 -17.68 -27.98
CA THR A 187 -17.82 -16.41 -28.69
C THR A 187 -19.12 -15.58 -28.84
N SER A 188 -20.27 -16.18 -28.62
CA SER A 188 -21.59 -15.49 -28.60
C SER A 188 -21.98 -14.98 -27.23
N ASN A 189 -21.14 -15.23 -26.19
CA ASN A 189 -21.40 -14.77 -24.84
C ASN A 189 -21.46 -13.23 -24.77
N ALA A 190 -22.53 -12.70 -24.22
CA ALA A 190 -22.80 -11.26 -24.16
C ALA A 190 -21.77 -10.46 -23.38
N TYR A 191 -20.91 -11.13 -22.59
CA TYR A 191 -19.88 -10.49 -21.77
C TYR A 191 -18.49 -10.51 -22.41
N ASN A 192 -18.29 -11.15 -23.57
CA ASN A 192 -17.00 -11.18 -24.26
C ASN A 192 -16.47 -9.77 -24.56
N ASP A 193 -17.32 -8.89 -25.06
CA ASP A 193 -16.95 -7.52 -25.43
C ASP A 193 -16.74 -6.60 -24.19
N GLN A 194 -17.05 -7.11 -23.00
CA GLN A 194 -16.89 -6.38 -21.75
C GLN A 194 -15.59 -6.76 -21.00
N LEU A 195 -14.89 -7.78 -21.49
CA LEU A 195 -13.59 -8.17 -20.94
C LEU A 195 -12.53 -7.12 -21.27
N CYS A 196 -11.96 -6.51 -20.26
CA CYS A 196 -10.82 -5.64 -20.42
C CYS A 196 -9.54 -6.46 -20.70
N GLU A 197 -8.66 -5.94 -21.54
CA GLU A 197 -7.36 -6.55 -21.80
C GLU A 197 -6.57 -6.73 -20.52
N LYS A 198 -5.90 -7.90 -20.38
CA LYS A 198 -4.94 -8.13 -19.31
C LYS A 198 -3.78 -7.16 -19.45
N ARG A 199 -3.58 -6.32 -18.45
CA ARG A 199 -2.40 -5.45 -18.36
C ARG A 199 -1.34 -6.11 -17.51
N PRO A 200 -0.05 -6.00 -17.87
CA PRO A 200 1.03 -6.42 -16.99
C PRO A 200 0.90 -5.72 -15.65
N THR A 201 0.96 -6.48 -14.57
CA THR A 201 1.01 -5.90 -13.23
C THR A 201 2.47 -5.62 -12.84
N LYS A 202 2.68 -4.84 -11.77
CA LYS A 202 4.02 -4.65 -11.18
C LYS A 202 4.52 -5.85 -10.38
N TYR A 203 3.72 -6.92 -10.28
CA TYR A 203 4.03 -8.11 -9.51
C TYR A 203 4.48 -9.25 -10.42
N ALA A 204 5.53 -9.96 -10.04
CA ALA A 204 5.89 -11.27 -10.53
C ALA A 204 5.39 -12.34 -9.55
N TYR A 205 4.94 -13.46 -10.08
CA TYR A 205 4.47 -14.59 -9.28
C TYR A 205 5.34 -15.80 -9.60
N ASP A 206 6.02 -16.30 -8.59
CA ASP A 206 6.95 -17.43 -8.71
C ASP A 206 6.53 -18.55 -7.76
N PHE A 207 6.79 -19.79 -8.18
CA PHE A 207 6.69 -20.95 -7.28
C PHE A 207 8.05 -21.17 -6.63
N HIS A 208 8.10 -21.08 -5.32
CA HIS A 208 9.30 -21.37 -4.55
C HIS A 208 9.19 -22.75 -3.91
N PHE A 209 10.09 -23.64 -4.30
CA PHE A 209 10.22 -24.93 -3.64
C PHE A 209 11.13 -24.79 -2.43
N ASN A 210 10.73 -25.38 -1.32
CA ASN A 210 11.60 -25.47 -0.14
C ASN A 210 12.65 -26.56 -0.37
N PHE A 211 13.91 -26.19 -0.46
CA PHE A 211 15.05 -27.12 -0.58
C PHE A 211 15.81 -27.31 0.75
N HIS A 212 15.32 -26.76 1.84
CA HIS A 212 15.93 -26.91 3.15
C HIS A 212 15.43 -28.18 3.82
N CYS A 213 16.24 -29.25 3.73
CA CYS A 213 15.94 -30.53 4.39
C CYS A 213 16.11 -30.49 5.92
N LEU A 214 16.75 -29.45 6.45
CA LEU A 214 16.93 -29.23 7.88
C LEU A 214 16.34 -27.88 8.31
N ASN A 215 15.79 -27.85 9.50
CA ASN A 215 15.45 -26.62 10.21
C ASN A 215 16.71 -25.86 10.66
N THR A 216 16.57 -24.62 11.11
CA THR A 216 17.69 -23.79 11.59
C THR A 216 18.41 -24.37 12.82
N ASP A 217 17.77 -25.24 13.56
CA ASP A 217 18.31 -25.98 14.71
C ASP A 217 18.98 -27.31 14.34
N GLY A 218 19.04 -27.63 13.03
CA GLY A 218 19.65 -28.86 12.50
C GLY A 218 18.74 -30.10 12.55
N THR A 219 17.50 -29.99 12.99
CA THR A 219 16.53 -31.09 12.94
C THR A 219 15.96 -31.28 11.53
N PRO A 220 15.51 -32.50 11.15
CA PRO A 220 14.83 -32.72 9.89
C PRO A 220 13.61 -31.83 9.72
N ASN A 221 13.46 -31.23 8.53
CA ASN A 221 12.29 -30.45 8.18
C ASN A 221 11.19 -31.37 7.66
N GLU A 222 10.12 -31.54 8.41
CA GLU A 222 9.01 -32.45 8.06
C GLU A 222 8.23 -32.01 6.81
N ASN A 223 8.42 -30.77 6.34
CA ASN A 223 7.81 -30.25 5.12
C ASN A 223 8.70 -30.38 3.88
N TRP A 224 9.77 -31.14 3.99
CA TRP A 224 10.70 -31.46 2.90
C TRP A 224 10.26 -32.71 2.14
#